data_404913d91791e61c61f0debb53288f1b
#
_entry.id   404913d91791e61c61f0debb53288f1b
#
_cell.length_a   1.000
_cell.length_b   1.000
_cell.length_c   1.000
_cell.angle_alpha   90.00
_cell.angle_beta   90.00
_cell.angle_gamma   90.00
#
_symmetry.space_group_name_H-M   'P 1'
#
loop_
_entity.id
_entity.type
_entity.pdbx_description
1 polymer ?
#
loop_
_entity_poly.entity_id
_entity_poly.type
_entity_poly.pdbx_seq_one_letter_code
_entity_poly.pdbx_strand_id
1 'polypeptide(L)'
;MWCPVPLCALGRRRPGASVPLQPLTRLLQREYREKTPTRLLQREYRELLLPGQGWGRTQHLPPRRFLSNKPKPRHHPKTFPVLDGHVPAAYRPVFQENLRNSEAVIKRYLELLERVKEGGGENAVLRHTQRNKKVFVRERLRLLLDHADFLELSPLAGLHMPYGNVPAAGCLTGIGRICGIWCVFIASDATVKGGTIYPIGVKKQLRAQEIAMENRLLSVHLVDSGGAFLPLQSELFPDKLHGGRVFYNEAIMSAMGIPQVAVVCGSCVAGGAYIPTMAEESVIIDKIGTLFLAGPPLVKAATGEDVSPEELGGARLHSQVSGCSDHFAPSEEEAYECIRNVVSTLNCEPVPEQDREPDSPLYSPEELLGLAPVGYSCTLPVKLILSRLVDGSRFQEFKATYGTTLVTGFGHVEGHLVGIVASNGELAHDAALKGSHFVQLCGQRGIPILFLQNTAPQPAGPASISQAEAHSNRLKAQASMMAAVACAAVPKITIVIGGCFGSDSYIMCGRSFSPNFLFLWPNARVGLVDSQHFPTVSPAGDWTGEELELKQLKAKLEEESSAFYSSARLWDDGIILPQDTRKVIAQCLEIMEQKKYQAVSPRAHPIIRM
;
A
#
# COMPACT_ATOMS: atom_id res chain seq x y z
N MET A 1 -31.88 20.76 3.96
CA MET A 1 -33.12 20.69 4.75
C MET A 1 -32.76 20.07 6.08
N TRP A 2 -32.72 20.87 7.10
CA TRP A 2 -32.46 20.47 8.48
C TRP A 2 -33.78 20.48 9.21
N CYS A 3 -34.11 19.41 9.95
CA CYS A 3 -35.23 19.37 10.89
C CYS A 3 -34.66 19.35 12.31
N PRO A 4 -35.10 20.21 13.20
CA PRO A 4 -34.65 20.24 14.60
C PRO A 4 -35.49 19.27 15.45
N VAL A 5 -34.82 18.58 16.40
CA VAL A 5 -35.47 17.78 17.44
C VAL A 5 -35.54 18.63 18.71
N PRO A 6 -36.68 18.70 19.42
CA PRO A 6 -36.88 19.56 20.57
C PRO A 6 -36.34 18.95 21.86
N LEU A 7 -35.74 19.83 22.67
CA LEU A 7 -35.44 19.62 24.10
C LEU A 7 -36.74 19.61 24.91
N CYS A 8 -37.00 18.57 25.65
CA CYS A 8 -38.01 18.60 26.70
C CYS A 8 -37.54 17.93 28.01
N ALA A 9 -37.56 18.73 29.05
CA ALA A 9 -37.83 18.46 30.45
C ALA A 9 -36.85 17.58 31.26
N LEU A 10 -36.00 18.25 32.01
CA LEU A 10 -35.40 17.74 33.26
C LEU A 10 -36.08 18.36 34.48
N GLY A 11 -36.77 17.51 35.23
CA GLY A 11 -37.35 17.83 36.54
C GLY A 11 -36.29 18.00 37.62
N ARG A 12 -36.46 19.06 38.40
CA ARG A 12 -35.67 19.41 39.59
C ARG A 12 -35.82 18.36 40.71
N ARG A 13 -34.70 17.93 41.32
CA ARG A 13 -34.65 17.52 42.74
C ARG A 13 -33.42 18.15 43.43
N ARG A 14 -33.66 18.53 44.69
CA ARG A 14 -32.79 19.32 45.58
C ARG A 14 -31.70 18.45 46.28
N PRO A 15 -30.70 19.09 46.91
CA PRO A 15 -29.45 18.48 47.33
C PRO A 15 -29.51 17.93 48.79
N GLY A 16 -28.68 16.93 49.07
CA GLY A 16 -28.47 16.43 50.40
C GLY A 16 -27.23 15.56 50.54
N ALA A 17 -26.35 16.01 51.43
CA ALA A 17 -25.31 15.28 52.14
C ALA A 17 -23.99 14.92 51.40
N SER A 18 -22.99 15.69 51.78
CA SER A 18 -21.56 15.46 51.61
C SER A 18 -21.05 14.32 52.48
N VAL A 19 -20.29 13.40 51.89
CA VAL A 19 -19.41 12.46 52.60
C VAL A 19 -18.01 12.60 52.02
N PRO A 20 -16.94 12.74 52.81
CA PRO A 20 -15.62 13.10 52.34
C PRO A 20 -14.85 11.91 51.76
N LEU A 21 -14.33 12.07 50.57
CA LEU A 21 -13.37 11.18 49.94
C LEU A 21 -11.94 11.59 50.32
N GLN A 22 -11.31 10.86 51.21
CA GLN A 22 -9.86 10.62 51.30
C GLN A 22 -9.62 9.47 52.32
N PRO A 23 -8.62 8.59 52.22
CA PRO A 23 -7.45 8.57 51.32
C PRO A 23 -7.18 7.16 50.71
N LEU A 24 -7.20 7.02 49.44
CA LEU A 24 -6.72 5.82 48.72
C LEU A 24 -5.41 6.03 47.97
N THR A 25 -4.92 7.27 47.95
CA THR A 25 -3.71 7.65 47.20
C THR A 25 -2.38 7.41 47.94
N ARG A 26 -2.43 7.04 49.25
CA ARG A 26 -1.20 6.77 50.02
C ARG A 26 -0.78 5.31 50.13
N LEU A 27 -1.60 4.36 49.73
CA LEU A 27 -1.25 2.95 49.74
C LEU A 27 -0.61 2.43 48.46
N LEU A 28 -0.86 3.08 47.32
CA LEU A 28 -0.27 2.71 46.04
C LEU A 28 1.14 3.29 45.77
N GLN A 29 1.59 4.22 46.62
CA GLN A 29 2.95 4.77 46.51
C GLN A 29 4.01 4.06 47.34
N ARG A 30 3.65 3.04 48.15
CA ARG A 30 4.57 2.31 49.02
C ARG A 30 5.02 0.97 48.48
N GLU A 31 4.29 0.35 47.56
CA GLU A 31 4.65 -0.96 46.96
C GLU A 31 5.49 -0.89 45.67
N TYR A 32 5.75 0.30 45.13
CA TYR A 32 6.53 0.45 43.89
C TYR A 32 7.97 0.92 44.12
N ARG A 33 8.49 0.83 45.34
CA ARG A 33 9.87 1.30 45.67
C ARG A 33 10.89 0.21 45.95
N GLU A 34 10.53 -1.05 45.93
CA GLU A 34 11.50 -2.14 46.13
C GLU A 34 11.31 -3.22 45.06
N LYS A 35 12.04 -3.14 43.99
CA LYS A 35 12.56 -4.19 43.09
C LYS A 35 12.71 -3.66 41.65
N THR A 36 13.78 -2.96 41.40
CA THR A 36 14.29 -2.84 40.03
C THR A 36 15.83 -2.91 40.02
N PRO A 37 16.43 -3.88 39.37
CA PRO A 37 17.86 -3.92 39.14
C PRO A 37 18.18 -3.10 37.88
N THR A 38 18.31 -1.80 38.03
CA THR A 38 18.61 -0.87 36.92
C THR A 38 19.87 -0.08 37.23
N ARG A 39 20.96 -0.75 37.64
CA ARG A 39 22.27 -0.12 37.79
C ARG A 39 23.34 -0.60 36.79
N LEU A 40 23.07 -1.61 35.99
CA LEU A 40 24.02 -2.11 34.99
C LEU A 40 23.79 -1.58 33.57
N LEU A 41 22.58 -1.25 33.19
CA LEU A 41 22.28 -0.73 31.84
C LEU A 41 22.48 0.79 31.67
N GLN A 42 22.57 1.55 32.77
CA GLN A 42 22.85 3.00 32.72
C GLN A 42 24.33 3.37 32.61
N ARG A 43 25.25 2.40 32.75
CA ARG A 43 26.67 2.66 32.66
C ARG A 43 27.22 2.59 31.22
N GLU A 44 26.62 1.77 30.38
CA GLU A 44 27.03 1.65 28.98
C GLU A 44 26.49 2.75 28.06
N TYR A 45 25.38 3.42 28.43
CA TYR A 45 24.83 4.54 27.65
C TYR A 45 25.42 5.91 27.98
N ARG A 46 26.24 6.02 29.04
CA ARG A 46 26.85 7.29 29.47
C ARG A 46 28.24 7.55 28.93
N GLU A 47 28.90 6.54 28.38
CA GLU A 47 30.24 6.69 27.78
C GLU A 47 30.22 7.12 26.31
N LEU A 48 29.04 7.26 25.69
CA LEU A 48 28.88 7.71 24.30
C LEU A 48 28.58 9.21 24.14
N LEU A 49 28.48 9.96 25.24
CA LEU A 49 28.07 11.39 25.20
C LEU A 49 28.91 12.25 26.18
N LEU A 50 30.23 12.30 26.03
CA LEU A 50 31.02 13.39 26.61
C LEU A 50 32.00 13.97 25.56
N PRO A 51 31.97 15.29 25.33
CA PRO A 51 32.91 15.95 24.44
C PRO A 51 34.21 16.34 25.18
N GLY A 52 35.33 16.10 24.54
CA GLY A 52 36.51 16.89 24.74
C GLY A 52 37.66 16.27 25.49
N GLN A 53 38.66 15.82 24.76
CA GLN A 53 40.02 16.29 24.94
C GLN A 53 40.82 16.06 23.65
N GLY A 54 41.54 17.07 23.24
CA GLY A 54 42.16 17.20 21.94
C GLY A 54 43.32 16.21 21.69
N TRP A 55 43.34 15.75 20.49
CA TRP A 55 44.51 15.23 19.82
C TRP A 55 44.66 15.89 18.46
N GLY A 56 45.86 16.35 18.21
CA GLY A 56 46.22 17.22 17.14
C GLY A 56 46.10 16.64 15.73
N ARG A 57 45.98 17.57 14.80
CA ARG A 57 46.26 17.50 13.36
C ARG A 57 45.66 16.27 12.64
N THR A 58 44.41 16.32 12.32
CA THR A 58 43.85 15.57 11.19
C THR A 58 44.26 16.26 9.89
N GLN A 59 45.14 15.62 9.13
CA GLN A 59 45.32 15.90 7.72
C GLN A 59 43.94 15.80 7.04
N HIS A 60 43.53 16.85 6.34
CA HIS A 60 42.39 16.84 5.45
C HIS A 60 42.62 15.78 4.37
N LEU A 61 42.05 14.59 4.56
CA LEU A 61 41.82 13.67 3.46
C LEU A 61 40.71 14.26 2.60
N PRO A 62 40.92 14.41 1.30
CA PRO A 62 39.86 14.84 0.40
C PRO A 62 38.70 13.85 0.46
N PRO A 63 37.44 14.29 0.24
CA PRO A 63 36.29 13.39 0.24
C PRO A 63 36.59 12.26 -0.75
N ARG A 64 36.70 11.05 -0.24
CA ARG A 64 36.76 9.87 -1.12
C ARG A 64 35.49 9.87 -1.97
N ARG A 65 35.63 10.30 -3.21
CA ARG A 65 34.70 9.90 -4.26
C ARG A 65 34.70 8.37 -4.22
N PHE A 66 33.64 7.79 -3.71
CA PHE A 66 33.31 6.41 -3.97
C PHE A 66 32.93 6.29 -5.46
N LEU A 67 33.94 6.37 -6.31
CA LEU A 67 33.84 5.77 -7.62
C LEU A 67 33.72 4.27 -7.35
N SER A 68 32.51 3.76 -7.36
CA SER A 68 32.26 2.33 -7.35
C SER A 68 32.66 1.76 -8.72
N ASN A 69 33.96 1.71 -9.00
CA ASN A 69 34.52 0.79 -9.99
C ASN A 69 34.48 -0.63 -9.44
N LYS A 70 33.33 -1.06 -8.92
CA LYS A 70 33.06 -2.49 -8.85
C LYS A 70 32.84 -2.93 -10.29
N PRO A 71 33.61 -3.89 -10.81
CA PRO A 71 33.30 -4.47 -12.10
C PRO A 71 31.85 -4.94 -12.00
N LYS A 72 30.99 -4.41 -12.90
CA LYS A 72 29.60 -4.91 -13.02
C LYS A 72 29.73 -6.42 -13.16
N PRO A 73 29.06 -7.22 -12.32
CA PRO A 73 29.09 -8.65 -12.53
C PRO A 73 28.60 -8.89 -13.96
N ARG A 74 29.45 -9.53 -14.78
CA ARG A 74 29.10 -9.95 -16.13
C ARG A 74 28.19 -11.16 -15.99
N HIS A 75 26.95 -10.95 -15.49
CA HIS A 75 25.92 -11.95 -15.54
C HIS A 75 25.39 -11.96 -16.97
N HIS A 76 25.77 -12.95 -17.74
CA HIS A 76 25.06 -13.28 -18.95
C HIS A 76 23.76 -13.99 -18.51
N PRO A 77 22.58 -13.35 -18.61
CA PRO A 77 21.31 -13.99 -18.23
C PRO A 77 21.07 -15.28 -19.02
N LYS A 78 21.78 -15.47 -20.13
CA LYS A 78 21.70 -16.63 -21.03
C LYS A 78 22.32 -17.93 -20.48
N THR A 79 22.94 -17.93 -19.28
CA THR A 79 23.59 -19.12 -18.71
C THR A 79 22.74 -19.92 -17.74
N PHE A 80 21.61 -19.39 -17.28
CA PHE A 80 20.73 -20.11 -16.38
C PHE A 80 19.97 -21.24 -17.10
N PRO A 81 19.68 -22.37 -16.43
CA PRO A 81 18.90 -23.47 -17.01
C PRO A 81 17.52 -23.00 -17.48
N VAL A 82 17.09 -23.52 -18.63
CA VAL A 82 15.74 -23.26 -19.16
C VAL A 82 14.75 -24.20 -18.46
N LEU A 83 13.65 -23.63 -17.97
CA LEU A 83 12.53 -24.37 -17.40
C LEU A 83 11.72 -25.05 -18.52
N ASP A 84 11.33 -26.28 -18.31
CA ASP A 84 10.29 -26.93 -19.12
C ASP A 84 8.91 -26.36 -18.69
N GLY A 85 8.32 -25.58 -19.56
CA GLY A 85 7.01 -24.95 -19.36
C GLY A 85 5.87 -25.68 -20.05
N HIS A 86 6.07 -26.84 -20.61
CA HIS A 86 5.00 -27.63 -21.24
C HIS A 86 3.98 -28.09 -20.19
N VAL A 87 2.70 -27.81 -20.42
CA VAL A 87 1.63 -28.27 -19.55
C VAL A 87 1.47 -29.78 -19.65
N PRO A 88 1.74 -30.56 -18.58
CA PRO A 88 1.64 -32.01 -18.60
C PRO A 88 0.24 -32.49 -18.99
N ALA A 89 0.14 -33.59 -19.72
CA ALA A 89 -1.14 -34.14 -20.16
C ALA A 89 -2.10 -34.39 -18.98
N ALA A 90 -1.58 -34.88 -17.85
CA ALA A 90 -2.36 -35.11 -16.63
C ALA A 90 -2.92 -33.79 -16.00
N TYR A 91 -2.30 -32.63 -16.24
CA TYR A 91 -2.73 -31.35 -15.73
C TYR A 91 -3.71 -30.61 -16.67
N ARG A 92 -3.84 -31.04 -17.93
CA ARG A 92 -4.71 -30.36 -18.92
C ARG A 92 -6.17 -30.19 -18.49
N PRO A 93 -6.81 -31.17 -17.84
CA PRO A 93 -8.20 -30.96 -17.35
C PRO A 93 -8.30 -29.80 -16.34
N VAL A 94 -7.37 -29.75 -15.38
CA VAL A 94 -7.28 -28.68 -14.36
C VAL A 94 -6.99 -27.34 -15.04
N PHE A 95 -6.10 -27.32 -16.01
CA PHE A 95 -5.78 -26.13 -16.80
C PHE A 95 -7.01 -25.56 -17.50
N GLN A 96 -7.84 -26.40 -18.12
CA GLN A 96 -9.06 -25.97 -18.80
C GLN A 96 -10.15 -25.48 -17.83
N GLU A 97 -10.24 -26.06 -16.65
CA GLU A 97 -11.13 -25.60 -15.59
C GLU A 97 -10.69 -24.22 -15.05
N ASN A 98 -9.40 -24.09 -14.75
CA ASN A 98 -8.82 -22.82 -14.32
C ASN A 98 -9.02 -21.72 -15.35
N LEU A 99 -8.82 -22.02 -16.65
CA LEU A 99 -9.00 -21.06 -17.73
C LEU A 99 -10.43 -20.51 -17.74
N ARG A 100 -11.45 -21.39 -17.71
CA ARG A 100 -12.86 -20.99 -17.68
C ARG A 100 -13.20 -20.15 -16.45
N ASN A 101 -12.67 -20.52 -15.27
CA ASN A 101 -12.86 -19.75 -14.06
C ASN A 101 -12.19 -18.37 -14.16
N SER A 102 -10.97 -18.32 -14.67
CA SER A 102 -10.23 -17.06 -14.85
C SER A 102 -10.96 -16.09 -15.77
N GLU A 103 -11.49 -16.57 -16.89
CA GLU A 103 -12.28 -15.76 -17.82
C GLU A 103 -13.51 -15.14 -17.13
N ALA A 104 -14.24 -15.93 -16.34
CA ALA A 104 -15.42 -15.46 -15.61
C ALA A 104 -15.07 -14.42 -14.54
N VAL A 105 -14.01 -14.69 -13.76
CA VAL A 105 -13.58 -13.80 -12.68
C VAL A 105 -12.98 -12.51 -13.23
N ILE A 106 -12.21 -12.58 -14.32
CA ILE A 106 -11.65 -11.40 -15.01
C ILE A 106 -12.76 -10.53 -15.58
N LYS A 107 -13.78 -11.12 -16.20
CA LYS A 107 -14.95 -10.37 -16.69
C LYS A 107 -15.57 -9.55 -15.56
N ARG A 108 -15.83 -10.19 -14.40
CA ARG A 108 -16.33 -9.49 -13.21
C ARG A 108 -15.40 -8.36 -12.75
N TYR A 109 -14.09 -8.60 -12.76
CA TYR A 109 -13.11 -7.58 -12.38
C TYR A 109 -13.17 -6.35 -13.29
N LEU A 110 -13.19 -6.57 -14.61
CA LEU A 110 -13.28 -5.48 -15.59
C LEU A 110 -14.58 -4.69 -15.47
N GLU A 111 -15.72 -5.36 -15.24
CA GLU A 111 -16.99 -4.69 -14.98
C GLU A 111 -16.94 -3.79 -13.73
N LEU A 112 -16.27 -4.24 -12.67
CA LEU A 112 -16.07 -3.43 -11.45
C LEU A 112 -15.15 -2.25 -11.70
N LEU A 113 -14.07 -2.42 -12.47
CA LEU A 113 -13.16 -1.34 -12.85
C LEU A 113 -13.88 -0.25 -13.65
N GLU A 114 -14.71 -0.62 -14.63
CA GLU A 114 -15.48 0.36 -15.41
C GLU A 114 -16.40 1.18 -14.50
N ARG A 115 -17.11 0.54 -13.56
CA ARG A 115 -17.94 1.25 -12.57
C ARG A 115 -17.14 2.20 -11.69
N VAL A 116 -15.92 1.82 -11.30
CA VAL A 116 -15.04 2.72 -10.52
C VAL A 116 -14.59 3.91 -11.36
N LYS A 117 -14.34 3.72 -12.67
CA LYS A 117 -13.95 4.81 -13.57
C LYS A 117 -15.04 5.85 -13.76
N GLU A 118 -16.30 5.50 -13.55
CA GLU A 118 -17.44 6.44 -13.56
C GLU A 118 -17.42 7.43 -12.38
N GLY A 119 -16.54 7.23 -11.39
CA GLY A 119 -16.42 8.08 -10.20
C GLY A 119 -17.72 8.14 -9.41
N GLY A 120 -18.24 9.35 -9.18
CA GLY A 120 -19.53 9.58 -8.49
C GLY A 120 -20.76 9.32 -9.34
N GLY A 121 -20.59 8.83 -10.58
CA GLY A 121 -21.63 8.59 -11.57
C GLY A 121 -21.91 9.81 -12.46
N GLU A 122 -22.61 9.57 -13.57
CA GLU A 122 -22.80 10.54 -14.66
C GLU A 122 -23.27 11.92 -14.18
N ASN A 123 -24.31 11.98 -13.35
CA ASN A 123 -24.83 13.24 -12.84
C ASN A 123 -23.82 14.03 -11.98
N ALA A 124 -22.97 13.33 -11.23
CA ALA A 124 -21.95 13.98 -10.43
C ALA A 124 -20.81 14.50 -11.32
N VAL A 125 -20.41 13.72 -12.32
CA VAL A 125 -19.41 14.11 -13.32
C VAL A 125 -19.89 15.32 -14.13
N LEU A 126 -21.13 15.31 -14.65
CA LEU A 126 -21.71 16.45 -15.37
C LEU A 126 -21.77 17.72 -14.51
N ARG A 127 -22.14 17.59 -13.24
CA ARG A 127 -22.11 18.73 -12.30
C ARG A 127 -20.70 19.26 -12.10
N HIS A 128 -19.72 18.38 -11.95
CA HIS A 128 -18.33 18.71 -11.75
C HIS A 128 -17.72 19.42 -12.97
N THR A 129 -17.95 18.89 -14.17
CA THR A 129 -17.33 19.38 -15.39
C THR A 129 -18.09 20.55 -16.02
N GLN A 130 -19.40 20.47 -16.15
CA GLN A 130 -20.20 21.49 -16.87
C GLN A 130 -20.60 22.65 -15.95
N ARG A 131 -21.11 22.37 -14.73
CA ARG A 131 -21.58 23.41 -13.81
C ARG A 131 -20.42 24.06 -13.07
N ASN A 132 -19.51 23.26 -12.49
CA ASN A 132 -18.41 23.75 -11.69
C ASN A 132 -17.16 24.08 -12.55
N LYS A 133 -17.19 23.75 -13.84
CA LYS A 133 -16.09 23.97 -14.81
C LYS A 133 -14.75 23.42 -14.36
N LYS A 134 -14.74 22.29 -13.67
CA LYS A 134 -13.54 21.60 -13.20
C LYS A 134 -13.23 20.41 -14.12
N VAL A 135 -11.96 20.11 -14.30
CA VAL A 135 -11.50 18.94 -15.04
C VAL A 135 -11.75 17.67 -14.22
N PHE A 136 -12.18 16.57 -14.85
CA PHE A 136 -12.37 15.29 -14.18
C PHE A 136 -11.02 14.70 -13.76
N VAL A 137 -10.97 14.01 -12.61
CA VAL A 137 -9.72 13.57 -11.99
C VAL A 137 -8.81 12.74 -12.91
N ARG A 138 -9.38 11.84 -13.73
CA ARG A 138 -8.59 11.03 -14.66
C ARG A 138 -7.99 11.86 -15.79
N GLU A 139 -8.69 12.89 -16.23
CA GLU A 139 -8.18 13.84 -17.20
C GLU A 139 -7.10 14.74 -16.60
N ARG A 140 -7.22 15.14 -15.33
CA ARG A 140 -6.16 15.82 -14.59
C ARG A 140 -4.86 15.02 -14.62
N LEU A 141 -4.94 13.71 -14.36
CA LEU A 141 -3.77 12.83 -14.41
C LEU A 141 -3.19 12.72 -15.83
N ARG A 142 -4.04 12.69 -16.86
CA ARG A 142 -3.59 12.68 -18.26
C ARG A 142 -2.82 13.95 -18.65
N LEU A 143 -3.20 15.11 -18.11
CA LEU A 143 -2.52 16.38 -18.34
C LEU A 143 -1.21 16.50 -17.55
N LEU A 144 -1.13 15.87 -16.38
CA LEU A 144 0.01 15.97 -15.48
C LEU A 144 1.14 14.99 -15.82
N LEU A 145 0.79 13.73 -16.08
CA LEU A 145 1.75 12.63 -16.27
C LEU A 145 2.32 12.63 -17.69
N ASP A 146 3.54 12.10 -17.84
CA ASP A 146 4.20 11.95 -19.13
C ASP A 146 3.46 10.98 -20.07
N HIS A 147 2.83 9.96 -19.48
CA HIS A 147 2.09 8.93 -20.19
C HIS A 147 0.75 8.64 -19.50
N ALA A 148 -0.25 8.27 -20.30
CA ALA A 148 -1.56 7.86 -19.78
C ALA A 148 -1.53 6.48 -19.07
N ASP A 149 -0.49 5.69 -19.31
CA ASP A 149 -0.28 4.38 -18.67
C ASP A 149 0.53 4.57 -17.36
N PHE A 150 -0.15 4.37 -16.24
CA PHE A 150 0.42 4.48 -14.89
C PHE A 150 -0.02 3.28 -14.04
N LEU A 151 0.74 2.96 -13.03
CA LEU A 151 0.39 1.92 -12.06
C LEU A 151 -0.66 2.46 -11.09
N GLU A 152 -1.95 2.21 -11.34
CA GLU A 152 -3.05 2.58 -10.43
C GLU A 152 -3.04 1.65 -9.21
N LEU A 153 -3.01 2.24 -8.01
CA LEU A 153 -3.02 1.50 -6.76
C LEU A 153 -4.44 1.40 -6.20
N SER A 154 -4.83 0.17 -5.86
CA SER A 154 -6.10 -0.16 -5.18
C SER A 154 -7.33 0.52 -5.81
N PRO A 155 -7.60 0.33 -7.10
CA PRO A 155 -8.74 0.98 -7.77
C PRO A 155 -10.09 0.57 -7.17
N LEU A 156 -10.23 -0.66 -6.67
CA LEU A 156 -11.49 -1.17 -6.09
C LEU A 156 -11.72 -0.73 -4.63
N ALA A 157 -10.79 0.02 -4.02
CA ALA A 157 -10.93 0.47 -2.64
C ALA A 157 -12.23 1.23 -2.40
N GLY A 158 -12.92 0.92 -1.29
CA GLY A 158 -14.14 1.60 -0.88
C GLY A 158 -15.44 1.04 -1.48
N LEU A 159 -15.39 -0.07 -2.24
CA LEU A 159 -16.59 -0.77 -2.69
C LEU A 159 -17.19 -1.61 -1.55
N HIS A 160 -18.52 -1.67 -1.51
CA HIS A 160 -19.28 -2.48 -0.53
C HIS A 160 -18.86 -2.25 0.92
N MET A 161 -18.60 -0.98 1.29
CA MET A 161 -18.32 -0.61 2.68
C MET A 161 -19.63 -0.52 3.47
N PRO A 162 -19.59 -0.70 4.82
CA PRO A 162 -20.79 -0.61 5.68
C PRO A 162 -21.53 0.74 5.57
N TYR A 163 -20.80 1.80 5.24
CA TYR A 163 -21.34 3.15 5.03
C TYR A 163 -21.66 3.47 3.54
N GLY A 164 -21.74 2.44 2.70
CA GLY A 164 -22.02 2.53 1.28
C GLY A 164 -20.79 2.61 0.39
N ASN A 165 -21.01 2.63 -0.91
CA ASN A 165 -19.91 2.69 -1.89
C ASN A 165 -19.22 4.06 -1.90
N VAL A 166 -17.89 4.02 -1.87
CA VAL A 166 -17.00 5.16 -2.07
C VAL A 166 -15.98 4.76 -3.14
N PRO A 167 -16.33 4.82 -4.44
CA PRO A 167 -15.48 4.35 -5.53
C PRO A 167 -14.05 4.91 -5.44
N ALA A 168 -13.06 4.07 -5.68
CA ALA A 168 -11.64 4.38 -5.52
C ALA A 168 -11.29 5.02 -4.16
N ALA A 169 -12.12 4.80 -3.11
CA ALA A 169 -12.01 5.46 -1.80
C ALA A 169 -12.10 6.99 -1.84
N GLY A 170 -12.69 7.58 -2.90
CA GLY A 170 -12.81 9.03 -3.12
C GLY A 170 -11.52 9.71 -3.57
N CYS A 171 -10.45 8.94 -3.84
CA CYS A 171 -9.21 9.46 -4.42
C CYS A 171 -8.50 8.39 -5.26
N LEU A 172 -7.94 8.82 -6.39
CA LEU A 172 -7.05 7.99 -7.20
C LEU A 172 -5.64 8.08 -6.61
N THR A 173 -5.01 6.93 -6.43
CA THR A 173 -3.60 6.85 -6.07
C THR A 173 -2.88 5.96 -7.07
N GLY A 174 -1.66 6.29 -7.37
CA GLY A 174 -0.87 5.51 -8.31
C GLY A 174 0.54 6.04 -8.44
N ILE A 175 1.29 5.42 -9.34
CA ILE A 175 2.67 5.77 -9.63
C ILE A 175 2.79 6.00 -11.13
N GLY A 176 3.23 7.18 -11.51
CA GLY A 176 3.45 7.58 -12.89
C GLY A 176 4.72 8.41 -13.03
N ARG A 177 5.08 8.81 -14.24
CA ARG A 177 6.24 9.65 -14.48
C ARG A 177 5.83 11.09 -14.76
N ILE A 178 6.58 12.03 -14.17
CA ILE A 178 6.54 13.45 -14.49
C ILE A 178 7.96 13.88 -14.82
N CYS A 179 8.20 14.41 -16.01
CA CYS A 179 9.55 14.75 -16.49
C CYS A 179 10.54 13.56 -16.39
N GLY A 180 10.07 12.34 -16.65
CA GLY A 180 10.85 11.11 -16.57
C GLY A 180 11.04 10.55 -15.15
N ILE A 181 10.67 11.29 -14.11
CA ILE A 181 10.85 10.91 -12.69
C ILE A 181 9.63 10.15 -12.19
N TRP A 182 9.82 9.00 -11.54
CA TRP A 182 8.75 8.25 -10.90
C TRP A 182 8.18 9.00 -9.70
N CYS A 183 6.88 9.23 -9.70
CA CYS A 183 6.14 9.97 -8.70
C CYS A 183 4.96 9.16 -8.18
N VAL A 184 4.67 9.24 -6.87
CA VAL A 184 3.37 8.85 -6.33
C VAL A 184 2.42 10.02 -6.48
N PHE A 185 1.26 9.81 -7.06
CA PHE A 185 0.19 10.80 -7.04
C PHE A 185 -0.97 10.39 -6.13
N ILE A 186 -1.57 11.40 -5.49
CA ILE A 186 -2.78 11.28 -4.67
C ILE A 186 -3.75 12.34 -5.18
N ALA A 187 -4.76 11.92 -5.93
CA ALA A 187 -5.68 12.82 -6.64
C ALA A 187 -7.10 12.67 -6.13
N SER A 188 -7.65 13.70 -5.52
CA SER A 188 -9.03 13.71 -5.02
C SER A 188 -10.04 13.63 -6.17
N ASP A 189 -11.03 12.76 -6.04
CA ASP A 189 -12.20 12.71 -6.92
C ASP A 189 -13.40 13.38 -6.25
N ALA A 190 -13.60 14.66 -6.50
CA ALA A 190 -14.71 15.41 -5.93
C ALA A 190 -16.08 15.02 -6.52
N THR A 191 -16.14 14.18 -7.55
CA THR A 191 -17.41 13.60 -8.02
C THR A 191 -17.92 12.55 -7.03
N VAL A 192 -17.02 11.88 -6.30
CA VAL A 192 -17.35 10.91 -5.27
C VAL A 192 -17.66 11.63 -3.96
N LYS A 193 -18.93 11.61 -3.55
CA LYS A 193 -19.40 12.22 -2.29
C LYS A 193 -18.94 13.68 -2.07
N GLY A 194 -18.71 14.45 -3.15
CA GLY A 194 -18.27 15.84 -3.07
C GLY A 194 -16.84 16.01 -2.55
N GLY A 195 -15.97 15.04 -2.70
CA GLY A 195 -14.60 15.05 -2.17
C GLY A 195 -14.51 14.84 -0.66
N THR A 196 -15.61 14.40 -0.01
CA THR A 196 -15.61 14.09 1.42
C THR A 196 -14.74 12.89 1.73
N ILE A 197 -13.87 13.01 2.74
CA ILE A 197 -12.91 11.97 3.13
C ILE A 197 -13.58 10.96 4.07
N TYR A 198 -13.60 9.71 3.67
CA TYR A 198 -14.07 8.56 4.44
C TYR A 198 -12.90 7.78 5.07
N PRO A 199 -13.14 6.91 6.07
CA PRO A 199 -12.07 6.12 6.71
C PRO A 199 -11.19 5.35 5.72
N ILE A 200 -11.80 4.74 4.70
CA ILE A 200 -11.06 4.04 3.65
C ILE A 200 -10.19 4.97 2.80
N GLY A 201 -10.60 6.23 2.61
CA GLY A 201 -9.82 7.25 1.91
C GLY A 201 -8.56 7.63 2.68
N VAL A 202 -8.65 7.77 4.00
CA VAL A 202 -7.48 7.99 4.88
C VAL A 202 -6.51 6.81 4.78
N LYS A 203 -7.02 5.59 4.89
CA LYS A 203 -6.19 4.37 4.76
C LYS A 203 -5.47 4.31 3.41
N LYS A 204 -6.12 4.71 2.32
CA LYS A 204 -5.54 4.74 0.98
C LYS A 204 -4.43 5.79 0.86
N GLN A 205 -4.65 6.99 1.36
CA GLN A 205 -3.63 8.04 1.39
C GLN A 205 -2.41 7.62 2.21
N LEU A 206 -2.61 7.04 3.41
CA LEU A 206 -1.52 6.55 4.24
C LEU A 206 -0.69 5.48 3.53
N ARG A 207 -1.34 4.56 2.78
CA ARG A 207 -0.59 3.56 2.00
C ARG A 207 0.21 4.20 0.85
N ALA A 208 -0.34 5.18 0.16
CA ALA A 208 0.38 5.91 -0.88
C ALA A 208 1.62 6.62 -0.30
N GLN A 209 1.49 7.28 0.85
CA GLN A 209 2.63 7.90 1.56
C GLN A 209 3.66 6.86 2.03
N GLU A 210 3.22 5.68 2.52
CA GLU A 210 4.11 4.58 2.89
C GLU A 210 4.95 4.12 1.68
N ILE A 211 4.31 3.90 0.53
CA ILE A 211 5.00 3.54 -0.72
C ILE A 211 5.99 4.64 -1.14
N ALA A 212 5.59 5.92 -1.03
CA ALA A 212 6.47 7.04 -1.32
C ALA A 212 7.70 7.06 -0.40
N MET A 213 7.53 6.85 0.91
CA MET A 213 8.62 6.82 1.88
C MET A 213 9.57 5.64 1.66
N GLU A 214 9.04 4.44 1.45
CA GLU A 214 9.84 3.22 1.26
C GLU A 214 10.70 3.27 -0.01
N ASN A 215 10.14 3.83 -1.09
CA ASN A 215 10.78 3.90 -2.39
C ASN A 215 11.40 5.29 -2.66
N ARG A 216 11.27 6.24 -1.73
CA ARG A 216 11.74 7.64 -1.83
C ARG A 216 11.21 8.34 -3.08
N LEU A 217 9.93 8.19 -3.36
CA LEU A 217 9.29 8.80 -4.53
C LEU A 217 8.76 10.20 -4.20
N LEU A 218 8.96 11.14 -5.12
CA LEU A 218 8.25 12.42 -5.12
C LEU A 218 6.74 12.18 -4.98
N SER A 219 6.07 12.97 -4.13
CA SER A 219 4.61 12.91 -4.00
C SER A 219 3.94 14.12 -4.61
N VAL A 220 2.90 13.88 -5.41
CA VAL A 220 2.09 14.93 -6.04
C VAL A 220 0.66 14.81 -5.56
N HIS A 221 0.14 15.90 -4.99
CA HIS A 221 -1.21 15.96 -4.44
C HIS A 221 -2.11 16.85 -5.32
N LEU A 222 -3.19 16.28 -5.87
CA LEU A 222 -4.26 17.04 -6.52
C LEU A 222 -5.43 17.13 -5.56
N VAL A 223 -5.63 18.29 -4.93
CA VAL A 223 -6.53 18.43 -3.78
C VAL A 223 -7.83 19.12 -4.17
N ASP A 224 -8.94 18.40 -3.97
CA ASP A 224 -10.31 18.88 -4.14
C ASP A 224 -11.18 18.17 -3.09
N SER A 225 -11.16 18.65 -1.83
CA SER A 225 -11.66 17.92 -0.66
C SER A 225 -12.70 18.72 0.13
N GLY A 226 -13.86 18.10 0.36
CA GLY A 226 -14.89 18.62 1.25
C GLY A 226 -14.62 18.44 2.76
N GLY A 227 -13.44 17.94 3.14
CA GLY A 227 -13.10 17.62 4.53
C GLY A 227 -13.57 16.24 4.97
N ALA A 228 -13.44 15.95 6.26
CA ALA A 228 -13.77 14.66 6.85
C ALA A 228 -15.29 14.40 6.95
N PHE A 229 -15.71 13.14 6.75
CA PHE A 229 -17.10 12.71 6.97
C PHE A 229 -17.40 12.64 8.48
N LEU A 230 -17.90 13.71 9.04
CA LEU A 230 -18.12 13.89 10.49
C LEU A 230 -18.93 12.79 11.18
N PRO A 231 -19.95 12.15 10.56
CA PRO A 231 -20.65 11.03 11.20
C PRO A 231 -19.76 9.83 11.55
N LEU A 232 -18.59 9.70 10.91
CA LEU A 232 -17.59 8.65 11.18
C LEU A 232 -16.31 9.22 11.81
N GLN A 233 -16.39 10.34 12.54
CA GLN A 233 -15.21 10.99 13.12
C GLN A 233 -14.39 10.06 14.03
N SER A 234 -15.03 9.12 14.73
CA SER A 234 -14.35 8.14 15.58
C SER A 234 -13.41 7.20 14.80
N GLU A 235 -13.70 6.98 13.51
CA GLU A 235 -12.88 6.15 12.62
C GLU A 235 -11.93 6.97 11.73
N LEU A 236 -11.98 8.30 11.84
CA LEU A 236 -11.21 9.22 11.01
C LEU A 236 -10.17 10.04 11.76
N PHE A 237 -10.39 10.31 13.06
CA PHE A 237 -9.65 11.37 13.74
C PHE A 237 -8.73 10.87 14.87
N PRO A 238 -9.17 10.07 15.87
CA PRO A 238 -8.45 9.98 17.16
C PRO A 238 -7.27 9.02 17.16
N ASP A 239 -7.20 8.03 16.26
CA ASP A 239 -6.20 6.97 16.32
C ASP A 239 -4.92 7.30 15.55
N LYS A 240 -3.85 6.55 15.87
CA LYS A 240 -2.50 6.69 15.27
C LYS A 240 -2.51 6.58 13.74
N LEU A 241 -3.36 5.75 13.16
CA LEU A 241 -3.48 5.52 11.72
C LEU A 241 -4.71 6.19 11.11
N HIS A 242 -5.16 7.29 11.71
CA HIS A 242 -6.23 8.14 11.22
C HIS A 242 -5.69 9.39 10.49
N GLY A 243 -6.58 10.34 10.19
CA GLY A 243 -6.27 11.52 9.36
C GLY A 243 -5.07 12.34 9.81
N GLY A 244 -4.85 12.46 11.14
CA GLY A 244 -3.68 13.17 11.67
C GLY A 244 -2.34 12.53 11.26
N ARG A 245 -2.34 11.23 10.94
CA ARG A 245 -1.14 10.54 10.47
C ARG A 245 -0.72 10.98 9.07
N VAL A 246 -1.66 11.42 8.24
CA VAL A 246 -1.36 11.98 6.90
C VAL A 246 -0.44 13.17 7.04
N PHE A 247 -0.79 14.13 7.90
CA PHE A 247 0.01 15.34 8.15
C PHE A 247 1.36 15.04 8.82
N TYR A 248 1.37 14.10 9.77
CA TYR A 248 2.61 13.63 10.36
C TYR A 248 3.57 13.07 9.30
N ASN A 249 3.04 12.27 8.38
CA ASN A 249 3.85 11.68 7.32
C ASN A 249 4.34 12.75 6.33
N GLU A 250 3.55 13.77 5.99
CA GLU A 250 4.00 14.90 5.16
C GLU A 250 5.22 15.59 5.75
N ALA A 251 5.17 15.92 7.05
CA ALA A 251 6.31 16.52 7.73
C ALA A 251 7.55 15.60 7.76
N ILE A 252 7.34 14.30 8.01
CA ILE A 252 8.44 13.31 8.02
C ILE A 252 9.03 13.12 6.62
N MET A 253 8.20 13.05 5.58
CA MET A 253 8.66 12.92 4.18
C MET A 253 9.53 14.14 3.80
N SER A 254 9.08 15.34 4.12
CA SER A 254 9.86 16.56 3.92
C SER A 254 11.22 16.50 4.67
N ALA A 255 11.22 16.10 5.94
CA ALA A 255 12.44 15.92 6.72
C ALA A 255 13.37 14.82 6.16
N MET A 256 12.80 13.77 5.57
CA MET A 256 13.54 12.74 4.84
C MET A 256 14.12 13.23 3.51
N GLY A 257 13.76 14.44 3.06
CA GLY A 257 14.12 14.98 1.76
C GLY A 257 13.38 14.30 0.61
N ILE A 258 12.15 13.85 0.84
CA ILE A 258 11.22 13.36 -0.18
C ILE A 258 10.35 14.55 -0.57
N PRO A 259 10.50 15.11 -1.78
CA PRO A 259 9.73 16.29 -2.18
C PRO A 259 8.24 16.01 -2.27
N GLN A 260 7.44 17.01 -1.95
CA GLN A 260 5.99 16.98 -2.05
C GLN A 260 5.51 18.25 -2.72
N VAL A 261 4.70 18.12 -3.76
CA VAL A 261 4.10 19.25 -4.47
C VAL A 261 2.59 19.10 -4.52
N ALA A 262 1.86 20.20 -4.49
CA ALA A 262 0.40 20.15 -4.43
C ALA A 262 -0.26 21.11 -5.42
N VAL A 263 -1.41 20.71 -5.97
CA VAL A 263 -2.30 21.56 -6.75
C VAL A 263 -3.63 21.69 -6.01
N VAL A 264 -4.03 22.91 -5.72
CA VAL A 264 -5.35 23.26 -5.17
C VAL A 264 -6.31 23.39 -6.36
N CYS A 265 -6.88 22.27 -6.76
CA CYS A 265 -7.74 22.16 -7.95
C CYS A 265 -9.24 22.12 -7.61
N GLY A 266 -9.57 22.56 -6.41
CA GLY A 266 -10.93 22.68 -5.93
C GLY A 266 -11.00 23.25 -4.52
N SER A 267 -12.13 23.01 -3.85
CA SER A 267 -12.29 23.42 -2.46
C SER A 267 -11.47 22.52 -1.55
N CYS A 268 -10.63 23.10 -0.69
CA CYS A 268 -9.86 22.41 0.32
C CYS A 268 -10.33 22.90 1.70
N VAL A 269 -11.17 22.09 2.35
CA VAL A 269 -11.83 22.45 3.60
C VAL A 269 -11.24 21.69 4.77
N ALA A 270 -11.10 22.35 5.92
CA ALA A 270 -10.65 21.80 7.19
C ALA A 270 -9.30 21.04 7.03
N GLY A 271 -9.24 19.75 7.37
CA GLY A 271 -8.03 18.96 7.21
C GLY A 271 -7.47 18.90 5.78
N GLY A 272 -8.33 18.99 4.76
CA GLY A 272 -7.90 19.07 3.36
C GLY A 272 -7.08 20.31 3.00
N ALA A 273 -7.18 21.37 3.79
CA ALA A 273 -6.40 22.59 3.57
C ALA A 273 -4.94 22.44 4.03
N TYR A 274 -4.64 21.53 4.94
CA TYR A 274 -3.26 21.34 5.42
C TYR A 274 -2.37 20.66 4.39
N ILE A 275 -2.89 19.77 3.54
CA ILE A 275 -2.11 19.04 2.54
C ILE A 275 -1.31 20.00 1.62
N PRO A 276 -1.95 20.98 0.94
CA PRO A 276 -1.19 21.91 0.09
C PRO A 276 -0.34 22.92 0.89
N THR A 277 -0.70 23.21 2.15
CA THR A 277 0.09 24.14 2.96
C THR A 277 1.31 23.47 3.62
N MET A 278 1.36 22.14 3.70
CA MET A 278 2.49 21.37 4.22
C MET A 278 3.41 20.83 3.11
N ALA A 279 2.97 20.86 1.85
CA ALA A 279 3.81 20.53 0.71
C ALA A 279 4.94 21.57 0.55
N GLU A 280 6.10 21.21 -0.01
CA GLU A 280 7.19 22.12 -0.26
C GLU A 280 6.80 23.26 -1.20
N GLU A 281 6.05 22.94 -2.25
CA GLU A 281 5.49 23.93 -3.18
C GLU A 281 4.05 23.60 -3.54
N SER A 282 3.22 24.63 -3.68
CA SER A 282 1.83 24.48 -4.08
C SER A 282 1.40 25.50 -5.11
N VAL A 283 0.50 25.07 -5.99
CA VAL A 283 -0.15 25.88 -7.01
C VAL A 283 -1.63 25.99 -6.70
N ILE A 284 -2.20 27.18 -6.72
CA ILE A 284 -3.64 27.41 -6.57
C ILE A 284 -4.25 27.93 -7.86
N ILE A 285 -5.41 27.37 -8.26
CA ILE A 285 -6.07 27.70 -9.53
C ILE A 285 -7.10 28.83 -9.31
N ASP A 286 -7.03 29.89 -10.11
CA ASP A 286 -7.93 31.07 -10.01
C ASP A 286 -9.40 30.66 -10.15
N LYS A 287 -10.25 31.17 -9.22
CA LYS A 287 -11.70 30.94 -9.18
C LYS A 287 -12.15 29.48 -9.02
N ILE A 288 -11.22 28.55 -8.90
CA ILE A 288 -11.47 27.12 -8.72
C ILE A 288 -10.95 26.64 -7.36
N GLY A 289 -9.68 26.95 -7.09
CA GLY A 289 -9.00 26.56 -5.86
C GLY A 289 -9.36 27.48 -4.69
N THR A 290 -9.74 26.87 -3.56
CA THR A 290 -9.94 27.63 -2.30
C THR A 290 -9.37 26.85 -1.11
N LEU A 291 -8.77 27.56 -0.15
CA LEU A 291 -8.20 27.02 1.08
C LEU A 291 -8.81 27.72 2.28
N PHE A 292 -9.50 26.99 3.15
CA PHE A 292 -9.97 27.54 4.42
C PHE A 292 -10.26 26.43 5.46
N LEU A 293 -10.04 26.71 6.73
CA LEU A 293 -10.36 25.77 7.82
C LEU A 293 -11.87 25.67 8.07
N ALA A 294 -12.58 26.79 7.98
CA ALA A 294 -14.03 26.85 8.09
C ALA A 294 -14.59 27.52 6.83
N GLY A 295 -15.49 26.83 6.13
CA GLY A 295 -16.12 27.38 4.93
C GLY A 295 -17.15 28.47 5.23
N PRO A 296 -17.62 29.22 4.22
CA PRO A 296 -18.56 30.34 4.38
C PRO A 296 -19.78 30.04 5.24
N PRO A 297 -20.43 28.85 5.16
CA PRO A 297 -21.56 28.54 6.04
C PRO A 297 -21.22 28.51 7.53
N LEU A 298 -19.99 28.04 7.88
CA LEU A 298 -19.54 28.02 9.28
C LEU A 298 -19.13 29.39 9.77
N VAL A 299 -18.52 30.23 8.92
CA VAL A 299 -18.21 31.62 9.21
C VAL A 299 -19.50 32.36 9.50
N LYS A 300 -20.51 32.26 8.63
CA LYS A 300 -21.82 32.90 8.83
C LYS A 300 -22.49 32.45 10.14
N ALA A 301 -22.41 31.15 10.46
CA ALA A 301 -22.98 30.62 11.70
C ALA A 301 -22.25 31.13 12.96
N ALA A 302 -20.93 31.37 12.87
CA ALA A 302 -20.11 31.79 14.00
C ALA A 302 -20.07 33.30 14.20
N THR A 303 -20.00 34.10 13.13
CA THR A 303 -19.81 35.57 13.18
C THR A 303 -21.00 36.37 12.65
N GLY A 304 -21.94 35.74 11.93
CA GLY A 304 -23.03 36.40 11.23
C GLY A 304 -22.64 37.03 9.88
N GLU A 305 -21.37 36.95 9.49
CA GLU A 305 -20.86 37.56 8.27
C GLU A 305 -21.16 36.69 7.05
N ASP A 306 -21.63 37.32 5.97
CA ASP A 306 -21.73 36.69 4.64
C ASP A 306 -20.44 36.97 3.86
N VAL A 307 -19.66 35.93 3.60
CA VAL A 307 -18.40 36.00 2.86
C VAL A 307 -18.42 34.97 1.71
N SER A 308 -17.92 35.37 0.54
CA SER A 308 -17.78 34.43 -0.57
C SER A 308 -16.59 33.49 -0.36
N PRO A 309 -16.58 32.29 -0.99
CA PRO A 309 -15.42 31.40 -0.94
C PRO A 309 -14.13 32.07 -1.44
N GLU A 310 -14.23 32.92 -2.46
CA GLU A 310 -13.07 33.62 -3.05
C GLU A 310 -12.49 34.67 -2.10
N GLU A 311 -13.35 35.43 -1.39
CA GLU A 311 -12.91 36.40 -0.39
C GLU A 311 -12.34 35.72 0.86
N LEU A 312 -12.89 34.55 1.26
CA LEU A 312 -12.47 33.84 2.47
C LEU A 312 -11.13 33.12 2.29
N GLY A 313 -10.90 32.54 1.10
CA GLY A 313 -9.71 31.70 0.87
C GLY A 313 -9.45 31.40 -0.60
N GLY A 314 -9.70 32.35 -1.50
CA GLY A 314 -9.46 32.19 -2.93
C GLY A 314 -8.00 32.32 -3.32
N ALA A 315 -7.73 32.05 -4.59
CA ALA A 315 -6.39 31.98 -5.14
C ALA A 315 -5.58 33.28 -4.97
N ARG A 316 -6.22 34.45 -5.19
CA ARG A 316 -5.54 35.75 -5.05
C ARG A 316 -5.17 36.06 -3.61
N LEU A 317 -6.03 35.73 -2.67
CA LEU A 317 -5.73 35.91 -1.24
C LEU A 317 -4.49 35.11 -0.86
N HIS A 318 -4.45 33.82 -1.25
CA HIS A 318 -3.39 32.92 -0.81
C HIS A 318 -2.07 33.09 -1.55
N SER A 319 -2.08 33.56 -2.80
CA SER A 319 -0.85 33.81 -3.55
C SER A 319 -0.27 35.21 -3.37
N GLN A 320 -1.09 36.22 -3.00
CA GLN A 320 -0.66 37.61 -2.98
C GLN A 320 -0.61 38.20 -1.56
N VAL A 321 -1.42 37.70 -0.62
CA VAL A 321 -1.58 38.29 0.71
C VAL A 321 -1.08 37.37 1.80
N SER A 322 -1.59 36.13 1.87
CA SER A 322 -1.25 35.21 2.96
C SER A 322 0.00 34.35 2.72
N GLY A 323 0.43 34.18 1.46
CA GLY A 323 1.54 33.31 1.12
C GLY A 323 1.29 31.81 1.37
N CYS A 324 0.03 31.39 1.57
CA CYS A 324 -0.31 29.97 1.77
C CYS A 324 -0.14 29.11 0.49
N SER A 325 -0.06 29.74 -0.70
CA SER A 325 0.26 29.08 -1.95
C SER A 325 1.37 29.84 -2.66
N ASP A 326 2.31 29.11 -3.25
CA ASP A 326 3.52 29.69 -3.85
C ASP A 326 3.27 30.20 -5.26
N HIS A 327 2.42 29.49 -6.01
CA HIS A 327 2.13 29.77 -7.41
C HIS A 327 0.65 30.01 -7.64
N PHE A 328 0.36 30.95 -8.51
CA PHE A 328 -0.98 31.27 -9.01
C PHE A 328 -1.11 30.76 -10.44
N ALA A 329 -2.16 30.01 -10.73
CA ALA A 329 -2.44 29.53 -12.08
C ALA A 329 -3.81 30.03 -12.56
N PRO A 330 -3.91 30.65 -13.75
CA PRO A 330 -5.18 31.11 -14.32
C PRO A 330 -6.11 29.97 -14.76
N SER A 331 -5.57 28.78 -15.07
CA SER A 331 -6.32 27.61 -15.51
C SER A 331 -5.76 26.31 -14.92
N GLU A 332 -6.52 25.20 -15.06
CA GLU A 332 -6.03 23.88 -14.63
C GLU A 332 -4.84 23.41 -15.45
N GLU A 333 -4.82 23.67 -16.76
CA GLU A 333 -3.72 23.30 -17.65
C GLU A 333 -2.42 24.00 -17.26
N GLU A 334 -2.47 25.32 -17.02
CA GLU A 334 -1.30 26.08 -16.58
C GLU A 334 -0.81 25.65 -15.19
N ALA A 335 -1.72 25.18 -14.31
CA ALA A 335 -1.35 24.64 -13.01
C ALA A 335 -0.53 23.35 -13.16
N TYR A 336 -0.90 22.45 -14.07
CA TYR A 336 -0.15 21.21 -14.29
C TYR A 336 1.18 21.47 -15.00
N GLU A 337 1.23 22.42 -15.93
CA GLU A 337 2.49 22.87 -16.51
C GLU A 337 3.43 23.48 -15.45
N CYS A 338 2.88 24.28 -14.54
CA CYS A 338 3.64 24.83 -13.41
C CYS A 338 4.23 23.72 -12.53
N ILE A 339 3.44 22.70 -12.18
CA ILE A 339 3.95 21.55 -11.40
C ILE A 339 5.04 20.79 -12.15
N ARG A 340 4.90 20.58 -13.47
CA ARG A 340 5.95 19.96 -14.27
C ARG A 340 7.24 20.78 -14.24
N ASN A 341 7.13 22.10 -14.30
CA ASN A 341 8.27 23.00 -14.16
C ASN A 341 8.91 22.91 -12.76
N VAL A 342 8.11 22.88 -11.69
CA VAL A 342 8.61 22.66 -10.32
C VAL A 342 9.35 21.33 -10.23
N VAL A 343 8.76 20.24 -10.73
CA VAL A 343 9.40 18.91 -10.72
C VAL A 343 10.75 18.93 -11.45
N SER A 344 10.87 19.67 -12.54
CA SER A 344 12.13 19.79 -13.30
C SER A 344 13.25 20.50 -12.54
N THR A 345 12.93 21.23 -11.46
CA THR A 345 13.90 21.93 -10.61
C THR A 345 14.39 21.09 -9.43
N LEU A 346 13.76 19.94 -9.19
CA LEU A 346 14.13 19.06 -8.09
C LEU A 346 15.45 18.32 -8.42
N ASN A 347 16.27 18.10 -7.37
CA ASN A 347 17.50 17.31 -7.49
C ASN A 347 17.19 15.81 -7.57
N CYS A 348 16.32 15.42 -8.48
CA CYS A 348 15.95 14.04 -8.78
C CYS A 348 16.33 13.76 -10.23
N GLU A 349 16.97 12.63 -10.48
CA GLU A 349 17.31 12.20 -11.83
C GLU A 349 16.37 11.07 -12.26
N PRO A 350 15.94 11.03 -13.52
CA PRO A 350 15.23 9.88 -14.06
C PRO A 350 16.07 8.61 -13.90
N VAL A 351 15.41 7.48 -13.72
CA VAL A 351 16.09 6.18 -13.81
C VAL A 351 16.65 6.04 -15.23
N PRO A 352 17.98 5.93 -15.40
CA PRO A 352 18.55 5.82 -16.74
C PRO A 352 17.99 4.60 -17.47
N GLU A 353 17.76 4.73 -18.75
CA GLU A 353 17.55 3.56 -19.61
C GLU A 353 18.82 2.72 -19.53
N GLN A 354 18.72 1.59 -18.84
CA GLN A 354 19.84 0.66 -18.79
C GLN A 354 19.85 -0.12 -20.10
N ASP A 355 21.07 -0.45 -20.58
CA ASP A 355 21.26 -1.44 -21.66
C ASP A 355 20.87 -2.84 -21.15
N ARG A 356 19.59 -2.99 -20.79
CA ARG A 356 19.00 -4.28 -20.46
C ARG A 356 18.49 -4.88 -21.76
N GLU A 357 18.91 -6.08 -22.02
CA GLU A 357 18.34 -6.87 -23.11
C GLU A 357 17.29 -7.81 -22.50
N PRO A 358 16.02 -7.38 -22.38
CA PRO A 358 14.96 -8.28 -21.92
C PRO A 358 14.78 -9.38 -22.96
N ASP A 359 14.65 -10.60 -22.46
CA ASP A 359 14.42 -11.77 -23.32
C ASP A 359 13.02 -12.33 -23.01
N SER A 360 12.15 -12.34 -24.00
CA SER A 360 10.79 -12.82 -23.80
C SER A 360 10.77 -14.27 -23.31
N PRO A 361 9.86 -14.62 -22.38
CA PRO A 361 9.64 -16.02 -22.02
C PRO A 361 9.32 -16.87 -23.25
N LEU A 362 9.72 -18.15 -23.22
CA LEU A 362 9.44 -19.10 -24.30
C LEU A 362 7.95 -19.51 -24.38
N TYR A 363 7.20 -19.27 -23.33
CA TYR A 363 5.79 -19.64 -23.19
C TYR A 363 4.93 -18.39 -23.03
N SER A 364 3.74 -18.41 -23.64
CA SER A 364 2.83 -17.26 -23.64
C SER A 364 2.35 -16.87 -22.24
N PRO A 365 2.32 -15.57 -21.89
CA PRO A 365 1.77 -15.09 -20.62
C PRO A 365 0.26 -15.34 -20.50
N GLU A 366 -0.49 -15.44 -21.60
CA GLU A 366 -1.92 -15.78 -21.60
C GLU A 366 -2.20 -17.16 -21.00
N GLU A 367 -1.26 -18.09 -21.09
CA GLU A 367 -1.38 -19.42 -20.48
C GLU A 367 -1.40 -19.36 -18.93
N LEU A 368 -1.02 -18.23 -18.32
CA LEU A 368 -1.16 -18.02 -16.88
C LEU A 368 -2.61 -18.08 -16.42
N LEU A 369 -3.57 -17.79 -17.29
CA LEU A 369 -4.99 -17.92 -17.00
C LEU A 369 -5.39 -19.37 -16.67
N GLY A 370 -4.83 -20.34 -17.38
CA GLY A 370 -5.05 -21.76 -17.10
C GLY A 370 -4.22 -22.30 -15.92
N LEU A 371 -3.23 -21.53 -15.46
CA LEU A 371 -2.40 -21.87 -14.30
C LEU A 371 -2.88 -21.17 -13.01
N ALA A 372 -3.79 -20.20 -13.11
CA ALA A 372 -4.38 -19.53 -11.97
C ALA A 372 -5.39 -20.47 -11.28
N PRO A 373 -5.14 -20.95 -10.04
CA PRO A 373 -5.95 -22.00 -9.44
C PRO A 373 -7.38 -21.52 -9.11
N VAL A 374 -8.33 -22.42 -9.18
CA VAL A 374 -9.68 -22.22 -8.62
C VAL A 374 -9.58 -22.29 -7.10
N GLY A 375 -9.72 -21.14 -6.42
CA GLY A 375 -9.49 -21.04 -4.99
C GLY A 375 -7.99 -21.15 -4.66
N TYR A 376 -7.64 -21.97 -3.67
CA TYR A 376 -6.25 -22.32 -3.40
C TYR A 376 -6.00 -23.80 -3.67
N SER A 377 -4.85 -24.11 -4.25
CA SER A 377 -4.42 -25.48 -4.48
C SER A 377 -3.11 -25.74 -3.77
N CYS A 378 -3.05 -26.81 -2.97
CA CYS A 378 -1.80 -27.21 -2.30
C CYS A 378 -0.72 -27.69 -3.29
N THR A 379 -1.11 -28.08 -4.50
CA THR A 379 -0.21 -28.65 -5.52
C THR A 379 -0.23 -27.82 -6.79
N LEU A 380 0.25 -26.59 -6.71
CA LEU A 380 0.41 -25.72 -7.86
C LEU A 380 1.76 -26.01 -8.54
N PRO A 381 1.81 -26.32 -9.85
CA PRO A 381 3.09 -26.51 -10.55
C PRO A 381 3.75 -25.16 -10.82
N VAL A 382 4.32 -24.52 -9.77
CA VAL A 382 4.80 -23.14 -9.83
C VAL A 382 5.91 -22.92 -10.86
N LYS A 383 6.67 -23.94 -11.24
CA LYS A 383 7.68 -23.85 -12.31
C LYS A 383 7.07 -23.56 -13.68
N LEU A 384 5.81 -23.98 -13.90
CA LEU A 384 5.07 -23.60 -15.11
C LEU A 384 4.74 -22.10 -15.10
N ILE A 385 4.41 -21.54 -13.94
CA ILE A 385 4.20 -20.09 -13.79
C ILE A 385 5.52 -19.36 -14.03
N LEU A 386 6.60 -19.77 -13.37
CA LEU A 386 7.92 -19.15 -13.52
C LEU A 386 8.40 -19.12 -14.97
N SER A 387 8.15 -20.19 -15.74
CA SER A 387 8.55 -20.26 -17.16
C SER A 387 7.85 -19.22 -18.05
N ARG A 388 6.76 -18.57 -17.58
CA ARG A 388 6.04 -17.48 -18.27
C ARG A 388 6.36 -16.11 -17.70
N LEU A 389 7.16 -16.05 -16.63
CA LEU A 389 7.50 -14.78 -15.98
C LEU A 389 8.97 -14.38 -16.20
N VAL A 390 9.89 -15.37 -16.19
CA VAL A 390 11.32 -15.07 -16.24
C VAL A 390 11.85 -15.01 -17.67
N ASP A 391 12.85 -14.18 -17.89
CA ASP A 391 13.50 -13.95 -19.18
C ASP A 391 14.01 -15.24 -19.81
N GLY A 392 13.59 -15.50 -21.05
CA GLY A 392 13.94 -16.72 -21.79
C GLY A 392 13.57 -18.01 -21.05
N SER A 393 12.61 -17.96 -20.13
CA SER A 393 12.21 -19.06 -19.25
C SER A 393 13.39 -19.66 -18.46
N ARG A 394 14.42 -18.84 -18.13
CA ARG A 394 15.65 -19.27 -17.47
C ARG A 394 15.62 -19.02 -15.98
N PHE A 395 15.92 -20.06 -15.20
CA PHE A 395 15.86 -19.99 -13.75
C PHE A 395 16.98 -20.81 -13.10
N GLN A 396 17.76 -20.18 -12.23
CA GLN A 396 18.78 -20.85 -11.44
C GLN A 396 18.19 -21.25 -10.09
N GLU A 397 17.72 -22.48 -9.99
CA GLU A 397 17.08 -22.99 -8.77
C GLU A 397 18.11 -23.19 -7.65
N PHE A 398 17.75 -22.76 -6.44
CA PHE A 398 18.53 -22.96 -5.22
C PHE A 398 17.98 -24.14 -4.43
N LYS A 399 18.82 -25.11 -4.06
CA LYS A 399 18.45 -26.33 -3.31
C LYS A 399 17.26 -27.07 -3.95
N ALA A 400 17.36 -27.39 -5.24
CA ALA A 400 16.28 -27.99 -6.02
C ALA A 400 15.72 -29.30 -5.45
N THR A 401 16.54 -30.08 -4.76
CA THR A 401 16.18 -31.41 -4.19
C THR A 401 15.85 -31.38 -2.70
N TYR A 402 15.91 -30.20 -2.05
CA TYR A 402 15.61 -30.02 -0.63
C TYR A 402 14.47 -29.03 -0.44
N GLY A 403 13.50 -29.34 0.43
CA GLY A 403 12.35 -28.46 0.69
C GLY A 403 11.57 -28.17 -0.60
N THR A 404 11.20 -29.20 -1.35
CA THR A 404 10.63 -29.10 -2.71
C THR A 404 9.26 -28.44 -2.78
N THR A 405 8.57 -28.29 -1.64
CA THR A 405 7.30 -27.57 -1.54
C THR A 405 7.46 -26.04 -1.56
N LEU A 406 8.72 -25.56 -1.55
CA LEU A 406 9.07 -24.17 -1.80
C LEU A 406 10.13 -24.12 -2.92
N VAL A 407 9.84 -23.45 -4.01
CA VAL A 407 10.80 -23.20 -5.08
C VAL A 407 11.51 -21.89 -4.82
N THR A 408 12.84 -21.90 -4.74
CA THR A 408 13.66 -20.71 -4.55
C THR A 408 14.77 -20.66 -5.59
N GLY A 409 15.12 -19.49 -6.08
CA GLY A 409 16.19 -19.34 -7.05
C GLY A 409 16.28 -17.94 -7.64
N PHE A 410 17.16 -17.78 -8.61
CA PHE A 410 17.38 -16.50 -9.29
C PHE A 410 16.89 -16.56 -10.73
N GLY A 411 16.26 -15.49 -11.17
CA GLY A 411 15.83 -15.27 -12.54
C GLY A 411 15.94 -13.79 -12.91
N HIS A 412 15.75 -13.47 -14.17
CA HIS A 412 15.60 -12.10 -14.63
C HIS A 412 14.16 -11.85 -15.05
N VAL A 413 13.65 -10.66 -14.79
CA VAL A 413 12.34 -10.19 -15.25
C VAL A 413 12.57 -8.83 -15.92
N GLU A 414 12.33 -8.73 -17.21
CA GLU A 414 12.67 -7.55 -18.02
C GLU A 414 14.10 -7.04 -17.77
N GLY A 415 15.07 -7.98 -17.74
CA GLY A 415 16.48 -7.69 -17.48
C GLY A 415 16.85 -7.42 -16.03
N HIS A 416 15.90 -7.32 -15.09
CA HIS A 416 16.17 -7.15 -13.66
C HIS A 416 16.44 -8.49 -12.99
N LEU A 417 17.58 -8.64 -12.32
CA LEU A 417 17.87 -9.81 -11.50
C LEU A 417 17.01 -9.81 -10.23
N VAL A 418 16.29 -10.89 -9.99
CA VAL A 418 15.44 -11.08 -8.80
C VAL A 418 15.69 -12.43 -8.15
N GLY A 419 15.63 -12.47 -6.82
CA GLY A 419 15.48 -13.70 -6.07
C GLY A 419 13.99 -14.06 -5.98
N ILE A 420 13.63 -15.28 -6.33
CA ILE A 420 12.24 -15.73 -6.35
C ILE A 420 12.02 -16.74 -5.23
N VAL A 421 10.95 -16.55 -4.46
CA VAL A 421 10.45 -17.48 -3.44
C VAL A 421 9.00 -17.80 -3.78
N ALA A 422 8.74 -19.03 -4.23
CA ALA A 422 7.45 -19.40 -4.78
C ALA A 422 6.88 -20.66 -4.10
N SER A 423 5.64 -20.57 -3.65
CA SER A 423 4.90 -21.69 -3.06
C SER A 423 4.66 -22.79 -4.09
N ASN A 424 4.99 -24.03 -3.73
CA ASN A 424 4.81 -25.22 -4.56
C ASN A 424 4.12 -26.36 -3.77
N GLY A 425 3.46 -26.01 -2.69
CA GLY A 425 2.81 -26.91 -1.77
C GLY A 425 2.79 -26.36 -0.34
N GLU A 426 2.53 -27.23 0.63
CA GLU A 426 2.52 -26.87 2.04
C GLU A 426 3.92 -26.46 2.52
N LEU A 427 4.02 -25.40 3.33
CA LEU A 427 5.30 -24.93 3.84
C LEU A 427 5.78 -25.82 5.01
N ALA A 428 6.47 -26.90 4.67
CA ALA A 428 7.05 -27.84 5.59
C ALA A 428 8.32 -27.29 6.28
N HIS A 429 8.83 -28.03 7.28
CA HIS A 429 10.02 -27.66 8.05
C HIS A 429 11.25 -27.36 7.17
N ASP A 430 11.57 -28.26 6.26
CA ASP A 430 12.71 -28.16 5.33
C ASP A 430 12.52 -27.01 4.31
N ALA A 431 11.30 -26.79 3.84
CA ALA A 431 10.94 -25.68 2.97
C ALA A 431 11.16 -24.33 3.65
N ALA A 432 10.74 -24.19 4.92
CA ALA A 432 10.94 -22.98 5.70
C ALA A 432 12.43 -22.71 5.99
N LEU A 433 13.24 -23.73 6.29
CA LEU A 433 14.70 -23.58 6.44
C LEU A 433 15.37 -23.16 5.13
N LYS A 434 14.96 -23.75 4.00
CA LYS A 434 15.43 -23.36 2.67
C LYS A 434 15.10 -21.89 2.37
N GLY A 435 13.85 -21.49 2.62
CA GLY A 435 13.40 -20.11 2.42
C GLY A 435 14.15 -19.12 3.28
N SER A 436 14.32 -19.42 4.58
CA SER A 436 15.10 -18.59 5.50
C SER A 436 16.53 -18.35 4.99
N HIS A 437 17.21 -19.40 4.57
CA HIS A 437 18.57 -19.29 4.02
C HIS A 437 18.58 -18.46 2.72
N PHE A 438 17.65 -18.70 1.81
CA PHE A 438 17.61 -18.02 0.52
C PHE A 438 17.32 -16.51 0.67
N VAL A 439 16.38 -16.14 1.53
CA VAL A 439 16.07 -14.72 1.83
C VAL A 439 17.29 -13.99 2.38
N GLN A 440 18.05 -14.62 3.29
CA GLN A 440 19.29 -14.05 3.82
C GLN A 440 20.36 -13.87 2.72
N LEU A 441 20.49 -14.83 1.79
CA LEU A 441 21.39 -14.69 0.63
C LEU A 441 21.01 -13.51 -0.26
N CYS A 442 19.72 -13.31 -0.53
CA CYS A 442 19.24 -12.16 -1.29
C CYS A 442 19.56 -10.85 -0.54
N GLY A 443 19.30 -10.80 0.77
CA GLY A 443 19.64 -9.66 1.62
C GLY A 443 21.13 -9.32 1.57
N GLN A 444 22.02 -10.31 1.73
CA GLN A 444 23.47 -10.12 1.67
C GLN A 444 23.95 -9.60 0.29
N ARG A 445 23.30 -10.03 -0.78
CA ARG A 445 23.66 -9.69 -2.18
C ARG A 445 23.00 -8.41 -2.67
N GLY A 446 22.07 -7.84 -1.92
CA GLY A 446 21.30 -6.66 -2.34
C GLY A 446 20.33 -6.95 -3.49
N ILE A 447 19.84 -8.19 -3.61
CA ILE A 447 18.94 -8.63 -4.68
C ILE A 447 17.50 -8.51 -4.20
N PRO A 448 16.60 -7.79 -4.92
CA PRO A 448 15.18 -7.73 -4.59
C PRO A 448 14.53 -9.11 -4.63
N ILE A 449 13.50 -9.32 -3.82
CA ILE A 449 12.84 -10.61 -3.68
C ILE A 449 11.41 -10.53 -4.20
N LEU A 450 11.05 -11.47 -5.08
CA LEU A 450 9.70 -11.72 -5.55
C LEU A 450 9.13 -12.94 -4.81
N PHE A 451 8.04 -12.75 -4.09
CA PHE A 451 7.25 -13.81 -3.47
C PHE A 451 6.05 -14.13 -4.36
N LEU A 452 5.92 -15.39 -4.80
CA LEU A 452 4.72 -15.91 -5.43
C LEU A 452 3.98 -16.76 -4.41
N GLN A 453 2.92 -16.20 -3.85
CA GLN A 453 2.24 -16.77 -2.70
C GLN A 453 1.03 -17.60 -3.10
N ASN A 454 1.00 -18.87 -2.63
CA ASN A 454 -0.15 -19.76 -2.64
C ASN A 454 -0.11 -20.61 -1.37
N THR A 455 -0.68 -20.12 -0.28
CA THR A 455 -0.69 -20.79 1.02
C THR A 455 -2.09 -21.27 1.37
N ALA A 456 -2.20 -22.53 1.81
CA ALA A 456 -3.45 -23.11 2.26
C ALA A 456 -3.72 -22.81 3.74
N PRO A 457 -4.99 -22.83 4.19
CA PRO A 457 -5.31 -22.85 5.60
C PRO A 457 -4.62 -24.03 6.31
N GLN A 458 -4.12 -23.78 7.51
CA GLN A 458 -3.43 -24.83 8.26
C GLN A 458 -4.43 -25.83 8.85
N PRO A 459 -4.13 -27.15 8.82
CA PRO A 459 -4.95 -28.12 9.50
C PRO A 459 -4.95 -27.88 11.02
N ALA A 460 -6.04 -28.21 11.69
CA ALA A 460 -6.12 -28.22 13.14
C ALA A 460 -5.01 -29.13 13.69
N GLY A 461 -4.34 -28.69 14.75
CA GLY A 461 -3.14 -29.23 15.38
C GLY A 461 -2.83 -30.74 15.33
N PRO A 462 -1.78 -31.20 16.01
CA PRO A 462 -1.33 -32.58 15.88
C PRO A 462 -2.34 -33.56 16.50
N ALA A 463 -2.68 -34.62 15.75
CA ALA A 463 -3.55 -35.71 16.23
C ALA A 463 -2.82 -36.76 17.06
N SER A 464 -1.47 -36.72 17.15
CA SER A 464 -0.65 -37.67 17.88
C SER A 464 0.65 -37.03 18.41
N ILE A 465 1.31 -37.70 19.38
CA ILE A 465 2.60 -37.25 19.94
C ILE A 465 3.71 -37.19 18.88
N SER A 466 3.76 -38.14 17.96
CA SER A 466 4.74 -38.12 16.84
C SER A 466 4.52 -36.94 15.90
N GLN A 467 3.29 -36.56 15.68
CA GLN A 467 2.96 -35.33 14.92
C GLN A 467 3.30 -34.07 15.69
N ALA A 468 3.25 -34.09 17.06
CA ALA A 468 3.61 -32.94 17.87
C ALA A 468 5.08 -32.53 17.74
N GLU A 469 6.00 -33.51 17.63
CA GLU A 469 7.42 -33.20 17.40
C GLU A 469 7.66 -32.60 16.00
N ALA A 470 7.07 -33.21 14.98
CA ALA A 470 7.13 -32.67 13.62
C ALA A 470 6.54 -31.24 13.54
N HIS A 471 5.43 -31.01 14.23
CA HIS A 471 4.80 -29.69 14.33
C HIS A 471 5.72 -28.69 15.04
N SER A 472 6.36 -29.07 16.15
CA SER A 472 7.30 -28.19 16.87
C SER A 472 8.52 -27.83 16.02
N ASN A 473 9.06 -28.75 15.25
CA ASN A 473 10.16 -28.49 14.34
C ASN A 473 9.74 -27.55 13.20
N ARG A 474 8.52 -27.72 12.66
CA ARG A 474 7.93 -26.81 11.69
C ARG A 474 7.81 -25.38 12.24
N LEU A 475 7.29 -25.22 13.47
CA LEU A 475 7.16 -23.91 14.12
C LEU A 475 8.51 -23.18 14.24
N LYS A 476 9.57 -23.89 14.66
CA LYS A 476 10.93 -23.29 14.74
C LYS A 476 11.43 -22.83 13.40
N ALA A 477 11.26 -23.63 12.35
CA ALA A 477 11.69 -23.29 11.00
C ALA A 477 10.90 -22.12 10.41
N GLN A 478 9.58 -22.12 10.62
CA GLN A 478 8.70 -21.03 10.21
C GLN A 478 9.05 -19.73 10.92
N ALA A 479 9.29 -19.75 12.23
CA ALA A 479 9.75 -18.58 12.99
C ALA A 479 11.08 -18.04 12.47
N SER A 480 12.02 -18.92 12.10
CA SER A 480 13.29 -18.52 11.46
C SER A 480 13.07 -17.84 10.11
N MET A 481 12.17 -18.35 9.28
CA MET A 481 11.85 -17.73 7.99
C MET A 481 11.10 -16.41 8.15
N MET A 482 10.15 -16.31 9.12
CA MET A 482 9.51 -15.04 9.48
C MET A 482 10.54 -13.98 9.85
N ALA A 483 11.50 -14.32 10.71
CA ALA A 483 12.57 -13.40 11.09
C ALA A 483 13.42 -12.98 9.89
N ALA A 484 13.81 -13.91 9.02
CA ALA A 484 14.58 -13.60 7.82
C ALA A 484 13.81 -12.66 6.87
N VAL A 485 12.52 -12.89 6.63
CA VAL A 485 11.68 -12.05 5.77
C VAL A 485 11.46 -10.66 6.37
N ALA A 486 11.19 -10.58 7.68
CA ALA A 486 11.01 -9.32 8.40
C ALA A 486 12.27 -8.44 8.38
N CYS A 487 13.45 -9.07 8.58
CA CYS A 487 14.74 -8.37 8.64
C CYS A 487 15.40 -8.17 7.28
N ALA A 488 14.83 -8.66 6.19
CA ALA A 488 15.39 -8.48 4.85
C ALA A 488 15.33 -7.00 4.44
N ALA A 489 16.50 -6.38 4.31
CA ALA A 489 16.63 -4.96 3.96
C ALA A 489 16.56 -4.68 2.44
N VAL A 490 16.31 -5.72 1.63
CA VAL A 490 16.10 -5.59 0.19
C VAL A 490 14.64 -5.36 -0.15
N PRO A 491 14.33 -4.73 -1.30
CA PRO A 491 12.95 -4.59 -1.76
C PRO A 491 12.24 -5.94 -1.91
N LYS A 492 10.96 -5.97 -1.56
CA LYS A 492 10.11 -7.16 -1.58
C LYS A 492 8.83 -6.90 -2.37
N ILE A 493 8.53 -7.75 -3.32
CA ILE A 493 7.26 -7.74 -4.08
C ILE A 493 6.55 -9.05 -3.77
N THR A 494 5.26 -8.99 -3.45
CA THR A 494 4.44 -10.17 -3.24
C THR A 494 3.30 -10.21 -4.24
N ILE A 495 3.14 -11.33 -4.94
CA ILE A 495 2.00 -11.63 -5.80
C ILE A 495 1.28 -12.83 -5.20
N VAL A 496 0.04 -12.63 -4.79
CA VAL A 496 -0.82 -13.72 -4.34
C VAL A 496 -1.49 -14.35 -5.55
N ILE A 497 -1.01 -15.52 -5.94
CA ILE A 497 -1.44 -16.23 -7.16
C ILE A 497 -2.60 -17.20 -6.90
N GLY A 498 -2.90 -17.48 -5.62
CA GLY A 498 -3.96 -18.37 -5.16
C GLY A 498 -4.34 -18.06 -3.72
N GLY A 499 -3.97 -18.89 -2.76
CA GLY A 499 -4.28 -18.68 -1.34
C GLY A 499 -3.29 -17.77 -0.62
N CYS A 500 -3.83 -16.99 0.32
CA CYS A 500 -3.10 -16.20 1.31
C CYS A 500 -3.70 -16.50 2.68
N PHE A 501 -3.46 -17.72 3.19
CA PHE A 501 -4.10 -18.20 4.41
C PHE A 501 -3.11 -18.45 5.54
N GLY A 502 -3.61 -18.26 6.76
CA GLY A 502 -2.93 -18.60 7.99
C GLY A 502 -1.57 -17.91 8.19
N SER A 503 -0.76 -18.46 9.11
CA SER A 503 0.57 -17.92 9.44
C SER A 503 1.58 -18.06 8.30
N ASP A 504 1.38 -18.99 7.37
CA ASP A 504 2.23 -19.17 6.20
C ASP A 504 2.19 -17.94 5.27
N SER A 505 1.08 -17.17 5.31
CA SER A 505 0.99 -15.89 4.60
C SER A 505 2.02 -14.86 5.08
N TYR A 506 2.34 -14.85 6.38
CA TYR A 506 3.37 -13.97 6.93
C TYR A 506 4.77 -14.33 6.43
N ILE A 507 5.06 -15.63 6.40
CA ILE A 507 6.34 -16.18 5.95
C ILE A 507 6.59 -15.87 4.47
N MET A 508 5.51 -15.84 3.68
CA MET A 508 5.54 -15.48 2.25
C MET A 508 5.40 -13.96 2.02
N CYS A 509 5.79 -13.15 3.01
CA CYS A 509 5.77 -11.69 2.93
C CYS A 509 4.38 -11.10 2.64
N GLY A 510 3.36 -11.57 3.38
CA GLY A 510 2.01 -10.98 3.34
C GLY A 510 2.00 -9.54 3.84
N ARG A 511 0.83 -8.89 3.80
CA ARG A 511 0.67 -7.44 4.04
C ARG A 511 1.35 -6.92 5.30
N SER A 512 1.26 -7.65 6.42
CA SER A 512 1.85 -7.25 7.71
C SER A 512 3.38 -7.37 7.78
N PHE A 513 4.02 -7.96 6.77
CA PHE A 513 5.48 -8.04 6.63
C PHE A 513 6.06 -6.97 5.71
N SER A 514 5.28 -5.94 5.44
CA SER A 514 5.67 -4.71 4.73
C SER A 514 6.39 -4.98 3.40
N PRO A 515 5.76 -5.69 2.44
CA PRO A 515 6.28 -5.69 1.09
C PRO A 515 6.18 -4.29 0.49
N ASN A 516 7.15 -3.91 -0.37
CA ASN A 516 7.08 -2.65 -1.11
C ASN A 516 5.80 -2.60 -1.94
N PHE A 517 5.43 -3.74 -2.55
CA PHE A 517 4.19 -3.92 -3.29
C PHE A 517 3.60 -5.30 -3.02
N LEU A 518 2.27 -5.35 -2.90
CA LEU A 518 1.51 -6.59 -2.79
C LEU A 518 0.30 -6.55 -3.71
N PHE A 519 0.24 -7.46 -4.69
CA PHE A 519 -0.88 -7.58 -5.61
C PHE A 519 -1.52 -8.96 -5.52
N LEU A 520 -2.79 -9.01 -5.92
CA LEU A 520 -3.56 -10.24 -6.00
C LEU A 520 -3.90 -10.59 -7.46
N TRP A 521 -3.93 -11.88 -7.79
CA TRP A 521 -4.67 -12.32 -8.96
C TRP A 521 -6.17 -12.31 -8.67
N PRO A 522 -7.05 -12.18 -9.67
CA PRO A 522 -8.50 -12.06 -9.45
C PRO A 522 -9.13 -13.27 -8.74
N ASN A 523 -8.54 -14.45 -8.91
CA ASN A 523 -8.94 -15.70 -8.26
C ASN A 523 -8.39 -15.88 -6.84
N ALA A 524 -7.51 -15.00 -6.36
CA ALA A 524 -6.88 -15.14 -5.06
C ALA A 524 -7.87 -15.10 -3.89
N ARG A 525 -7.50 -15.78 -2.81
CA ARG A 525 -8.26 -15.87 -1.56
C ARG A 525 -7.40 -15.47 -0.38
N VAL A 526 -7.95 -14.67 0.53
CA VAL A 526 -7.22 -14.12 1.68
C VAL A 526 -8.01 -14.39 2.96
N GLY A 527 -7.39 -15.01 3.95
CA GLY A 527 -8.04 -15.29 5.24
C GLY A 527 -7.19 -16.04 6.24
N LEU A 528 -7.76 -16.37 7.37
CA LEU A 528 -7.15 -17.26 8.34
C LEU A 528 -7.54 -18.71 8.03
N VAL A 529 -8.81 -18.93 7.81
CA VAL A 529 -9.45 -20.19 7.45
C VAL A 529 -10.38 -19.96 6.26
N ASP A 530 -10.74 -21.03 5.57
CA ASP A 530 -11.73 -20.96 4.51
C ASP A 530 -13.04 -21.71 4.86
N SER A 531 -14.02 -21.60 4.00
CA SER A 531 -15.33 -22.23 4.17
C SER A 531 -15.28 -23.76 4.21
N GLN A 532 -14.24 -24.38 3.63
CA GLN A 532 -14.09 -25.84 3.54
C GLN A 532 -13.61 -26.49 4.85
N HIS A 533 -13.04 -25.68 5.78
CA HIS A 533 -12.63 -26.15 7.10
C HIS A 533 -13.81 -26.46 8.04
N PHE A 534 -15.02 -26.08 7.67
CA PHE A 534 -16.21 -26.33 8.44
C PHE A 534 -16.98 -27.56 7.93
N PRO A 535 -17.70 -28.28 8.79
CA PRO A 535 -18.49 -29.44 8.39
C PRO A 535 -19.42 -29.15 7.23
N THR A 536 -19.66 -30.13 6.37
CA THR A 536 -20.60 -29.98 5.25
C THR A 536 -22.02 -29.86 5.79
N VAL A 537 -22.74 -28.81 5.40
CA VAL A 537 -24.16 -28.63 5.71
C VAL A 537 -24.98 -29.47 4.74
N SER A 538 -25.99 -30.20 5.23
CA SER A 538 -26.86 -31.04 4.40
C SER A 538 -27.53 -30.22 3.28
N PRO A 539 -27.59 -30.72 2.03
CA PRO A 539 -28.31 -30.05 0.96
C PRO A 539 -29.84 -30.07 1.14
N ALA A 540 -30.38 -30.97 1.98
CA ALA A 540 -31.80 -31.06 2.26
C ALA A 540 -32.29 -29.88 3.10
N GLY A 541 -33.36 -29.20 2.69
CA GLY A 541 -33.74 -27.87 3.15
C GLY A 541 -34.30 -27.69 4.56
N ASP A 542 -34.41 -28.76 5.38
CA ASP A 542 -34.85 -28.67 6.78
C ASP A 542 -33.64 -28.52 7.72
N TRP A 543 -33.09 -27.32 7.77
CA TRP A 543 -31.94 -27.04 8.62
C TRP A 543 -32.33 -26.70 10.05
N THR A 544 -31.58 -27.26 11.04
CA THR A 544 -31.61 -26.78 12.42
C THR A 544 -31.08 -25.35 12.51
N GLY A 545 -31.33 -24.64 13.61
CA GLY A 545 -30.81 -23.28 13.80
C GLY A 545 -29.29 -23.22 13.66
N GLU A 546 -28.55 -24.20 14.19
CA GLU A 546 -27.08 -24.29 14.10
C GLU A 546 -26.59 -24.53 12.67
N GLU A 547 -27.29 -25.33 11.87
CA GLU A 547 -26.94 -25.56 10.45
C GLU A 547 -27.15 -24.31 9.60
N LEU A 548 -28.18 -23.52 9.90
CA LEU A 548 -28.44 -22.25 9.22
C LEU A 548 -27.33 -21.22 9.53
N GLU A 549 -26.93 -21.11 10.81
CA GLU A 549 -25.81 -20.26 11.24
C GLU A 549 -24.49 -20.67 10.56
N LEU A 550 -24.21 -21.98 10.51
CA LEU A 550 -23.04 -22.52 9.83
C LEU A 550 -23.04 -22.20 8.34
N LYS A 551 -24.19 -22.30 7.66
CA LYS A 551 -24.33 -21.93 6.27
C LYS A 551 -24.07 -20.44 6.03
N GLN A 552 -24.62 -19.58 6.89
CA GLN A 552 -24.39 -18.14 6.84
C GLN A 552 -22.91 -17.81 7.07
N LEU A 553 -22.27 -18.45 8.06
CA LEU A 553 -20.85 -18.28 8.32
C LEU A 553 -19.99 -18.69 7.11
N LYS A 554 -20.27 -19.82 6.48
CA LYS A 554 -19.57 -20.26 5.26
C LYS A 554 -19.72 -19.28 4.12
N ALA A 555 -20.94 -18.79 3.85
CA ALA A 555 -21.19 -17.80 2.82
C ALA A 555 -20.43 -16.50 3.09
N LYS A 556 -20.41 -16.06 4.34
CA LYS A 556 -19.65 -14.89 4.78
C LYS A 556 -18.15 -15.07 4.57
N LEU A 557 -17.56 -16.19 4.98
CA LEU A 557 -16.15 -16.48 4.79
C LEU A 557 -15.76 -16.55 3.30
N GLU A 558 -16.64 -17.12 2.48
CA GLU A 558 -16.44 -17.19 1.02
C GLU A 558 -16.40 -15.81 0.38
N GLU A 559 -17.31 -14.91 0.79
CA GLU A 559 -17.32 -13.52 0.34
C GLU A 559 -16.09 -12.76 0.84
N GLU A 560 -15.83 -12.82 2.16
CA GLU A 560 -14.78 -12.04 2.82
C GLU A 560 -13.37 -12.48 2.42
N SER A 561 -13.18 -13.73 1.98
CA SER A 561 -11.88 -14.22 1.49
C SER A 561 -11.57 -13.79 0.06
N SER A 562 -12.54 -13.29 -0.71
CA SER A 562 -12.32 -12.97 -2.12
C SER A 562 -11.32 -11.83 -2.32
N ALA A 563 -10.57 -11.87 -3.45
CA ALA A 563 -9.67 -10.79 -3.85
C ALA A 563 -10.38 -9.43 -3.94
N PHE A 564 -11.65 -9.43 -4.35
CA PHE A 564 -12.46 -8.21 -4.46
C PHE A 564 -12.76 -7.59 -3.09
N TYR A 565 -13.07 -8.42 -2.09
CA TYR A 565 -13.30 -7.97 -0.72
C TYR A 565 -12.02 -7.43 -0.08
N SER A 566 -10.89 -8.13 -0.29
CA SER A 566 -9.56 -7.72 0.14
C SER A 566 -9.19 -6.34 -0.43
N SER A 567 -9.28 -6.20 -1.75
CA SER A 567 -8.91 -4.98 -2.46
C SER A 567 -9.81 -3.79 -2.10
N ALA A 568 -11.11 -4.03 -1.90
CA ALA A 568 -12.04 -3.01 -1.43
C ALA A 568 -11.66 -2.46 -0.04
N ARG A 569 -10.93 -3.23 0.79
CA ARG A 569 -10.51 -2.87 2.15
C ARG A 569 -9.03 -2.52 2.28
N LEU A 570 -8.32 -2.42 1.15
CA LEU A 570 -6.90 -2.07 1.10
C LEU A 570 -6.02 -3.06 1.87
N TRP A 571 -6.30 -4.36 1.75
CA TRP A 571 -5.39 -5.40 2.26
C TRP A 571 -4.27 -5.73 1.27
N ASP A 572 -4.37 -5.19 0.07
CA ASP A 572 -3.42 -5.26 -1.04
C ASP A 572 -3.27 -3.89 -1.73
N ASP A 573 -2.41 -3.82 -2.72
CA ASP A 573 -2.18 -2.62 -3.53
C ASP A 573 -2.94 -2.67 -4.86
N GLY A 574 -3.73 -3.73 -5.08
CA GLY A 574 -4.62 -3.90 -6.22
C GLY A 574 -4.64 -5.33 -6.77
N ILE A 575 -5.61 -5.55 -7.65
CA ILE A 575 -5.74 -6.78 -8.42
C ILE A 575 -5.05 -6.58 -9.76
N ILE A 576 -4.22 -7.55 -10.18
CA ILE A 576 -3.56 -7.57 -11.47
C ILE A 576 -3.98 -8.82 -12.26
N LEU A 577 -4.07 -8.69 -13.57
CA LEU A 577 -4.36 -9.85 -14.42
C LEU A 577 -3.15 -10.81 -14.45
N PRO A 578 -3.38 -12.14 -14.44
CA PRO A 578 -2.28 -13.11 -14.48
C PRO A 578 -1.28 -12.86 -15.61
N GLN A 579 -1.76 -12.56 -16.83
CA GLN A 579 -0.94 -12.29 -18.00
C GLN A 579 -0.12 -10.99 -17.88
N ASP A 580 -0.55 -10.03 -17.08
CA ASP A 580 0.16 -8.75 -16.87
C ASP A 580 1.22 -8.82 -15.76
N THR A 581 1.32 -9.95 -15.06
CA THR A 581 2.18 -10.11 -13.88
C THR A 581 3.63 -9.74 -14.17
N ARG A 582 4.19 -10.19 -15.29
CA ARG A 582 5.57 -9.87 -15.68
C ARG A 582 5.77 -8.37 -15.86
N LYS A 583 4.86 -7.68 -16.58
CA LYS A 583 4.89 -6.24 -16.81
C LYS A 583 4.83 -5.46 -15.48
N VAL A 584 3.92 -5.85 -14.58
CA VAL A 584 3.76 -5.18 -13.27
C VAL A 584 4.99 -5.39 -12.39
N ILE A 585 5.57 -6.59 -12.34
CA ILE A 585 6.81 -6.85 -11.59
C ILE A 585 7.94 -5.97 -12.13
N ALA A 586 8.13 -5.91 -13.43
CA ALA A 586 9.17 -5.08 -14.06
C ALA A 586 9.00 -3.60 -13.70
N GLN A 587 7.78 -3.09 -13.81
CA GLN A 587 7.45 -1.71 -13.44
C GLN A 587 7.75 -1.44 -11.96
N CYS A 588 7.38 -2.35 -11.05
CA CYS A 588 7.72 -2.23 -9.64
C CYS A 588 9.23 -2.21 -9.39
N LEU A 589 9.98 -3.08 -10.07
CA LEU A 589 11.45 -3.13 -9.94
C LEU A 589 12.09 -1.82 -10.40
N GLU A 590 11.60 -1.24 -11.49
CA GLU A 590 12.06 0.03 -12.01
C GLU A 590 11.72 1.20 -11.07
N ILE A 591 10.49 1.23 -10.56
CA ILE A 591 10.06 2.23 -9.55
C ILE A 591 10.97 2.17 -8.31
N MET A 592 11.28 0.98 -7.80
CA MET A 592 12.13 0.82 -6.63
C MET A 592 13.59 1.22 -6.89
N GLU A 593 14.03 1.28 -8.14
CA GLU A 593 15.36 1.79 -8.51
C GLU A 593 15.46 3.31 -8.40
N GLN A 594 14.36 4.06 -8.48
CA GLN A 594 14.34 5.53 -8.39
C GLN A 594 15.06 6.02 -7.12
N LYS A 595 14.95 5.27 -6.03
CA LYS A 595 15.67 5.56 -4.77
C LYS A 595 17.18 5.76 -4.92
N LYS A 596 17.81 5.15 -5.92
CA LYS A 596 19.26 5.26 -6.18
C LYS A 596 19.64 6.58 -6.85
N TYR A 597 18.68 7.25 -7.48
CA TYR A 597 18.87 8.45 -8.30
C TYR A 597 18.35 9.71 -7.63
N GLN A 598 18.04 9.66 -6.35
CA GLN A 598 17.68 10.82 -5.56
C GLN A 598 18.90 11.38 -4.83
N ALA A 599 19.26 12.62 -5.16
CA ALA A 599 20.45 13.30 -4.60
C ALA A 599 20.21 13.94 -3.23
N VAL A 600 18.99 13.90 -2.68
CA VAL A 600 18.63 14.67 -1.49
C VAL A 600 19.03 13.92 -0.22
N SER A 601 19.86 14.55 0.59
CA SER A 601 20.20 14.06 1.94
C SER A 601 19.04 14.32 2.91
N PRO A 602 18.78 13.40 3.86
CA PRO A 602 17.82 13.65 4.94
C PRO A 602 18.15 14.96 5.67
N ARG A 603 17.11 15.72 6.00
CA ARG A 603 17.21 16.96 6.75
C ARG A 603 16.79 16.72 8.21
N ALA A 604 17.27 17.55 9.12
CA ALA A 604 16.83 17.47 10.51
C ALA A 604 15.39 17.97 10.69
N HIS A 605 14.91 18.82 9.80
CA HIS A 605 13.61 19.49 9.88
C HIS A 605 12.93 19.53 8.52
N PRO A 606 11.58 19.52 8.48
CA PRO A 606 10.81 19.75 7.25
C PRO A 606 11.02 21.19 6.74
N ILE A 607 10.67 21.41 5.49
CA ILE A 607 10.50 22.77 4.96
C ILE A 607 9.23 23.34 5.58
N ILE A 608 9.35 24.48 6.25
CA ILE A 608 8.24 25.15 6.91
C ILE A 608 7.94 26.42 6.13
N ARG A 609 6.68 26.61 5.75
CA ARG A 609 6.22 27.87 5.15
C ARG A 609 6.20 28.97 6.21
N MET A 610 6.64 30.14 5.83
CA MET A 610 6.61 31.33 6.66
C MET A 610 5.32 32.11 6.45
#